data_99824a4b52708d222969872d4c1627c4
#
_entry.id   99824a4b52708d222969872d4c1627c4
#
_cell.length_a   1.000
_cell.length_b   1.000
_cell.length_c   1.000
_cell.angle_alpha   90.00
_cell.angle_beta   90.00
_cell.angle_gamma   90.00
#
_symmetry.space_group_name_H-M   'P 1'
#
loop_
_entity.id
_entity.type
_entity.pdbx_description
1 polymer ?
#
loop_
_entity_poly.entity_id
_entity_poly.type
_entity_poly.pdbx_seq_one_letter_code
_entity_poly.pdbx_strand_id
1 'polypeptide(L)'
;MNNYQKISCPDIDTLVKENYHLVKKIAWHLHGRVQAIIEIEDLIQIGMLGLISAAQNYKPQKDATFSSYANFRIKGEILDYLR
;
A
#
# COMPACT_ATOMS: atom_id res chain seq x y z
N MET A 1 28.12 -0.18 -5.62
CA MET A 1 27.15 0.11 -5.34
C MET A 1 26.79 1.46 -5.11
N ASN A 2 25.84 1.83 -5.24
CA ASN A 2 25.37 3.10 -5.34
C ASN A 2 24.58 3.59 -4.23
N ASN A 3 25.22 4.03 -3.21
CA ASN A 3 24.51 4.48 -2.08
C ASN A 3 23.83 5.77 -2.28
N TYR A 4 24.37 6.59 -3.12
CA TYR A 4 23.78 7.88 -3.29
C TYR A 4 22.40 7.80 -3.89
N GLN A 5 22.10 6.72 -4.55
CA GLN A 5 20.78 6.59 -5.10
C GLN A 5 19.71 6.55 -4.07
N LYS A 6 20.05 6.03 -2.91
CA LYS A 6 19.05 5.89 -1.89
C LYS A 6 18.73 7.17 -1.23
N ILE A 7 19.54 8.18 -1.40
CA ILE A 7 19.33 9.43 -0.74
C ILE A 7 18.22 10.20 -1.39
N SER A 8 18.19 10.18 -2.71
CA SER A 8 17.25 11.03 -3.40
C SER A 8 15.86 10.41 -3.42
N CYS A 9 15.77 9.10 -3.67
CA CYS A 9 14.45 8.54 -3.89
C CYS A 9 14.51 7.04 -3.70
N PRO A 10 13.81 6.49 -2.74
CA PRO A 10 13.79 5.05 -2.57
C PRO A 10 13.20 4.42 -3.81
N ASP A 11 13.69 3.27 -4.19
CA ASP A 11 13.14 2.62 -5.35
C ASP A 11 11.83 1.94 -5.00
N ILE A 12 11.11 1.52 -6.02
CA ILE A 12 9.79 0.94 -5.84
C ILE A 12 9.85 -0.31 -4.99
N ASP A 13 10.83 -1.14 -5.25
CA ASP A 13 10.96 -2.39 -4.54
C ASP A 13 11.12 -2.17 -3.05
N THR A 14 11.95 -1.23 -2.67
CA THR A 14 12.17 -0.91 -1.27
C THR A 14 10.90 -0.37 -0.62
N LEU A 15 10.21 0.52 -1.32
CA LEU A 15 8.97 1.07 -0.78
C LEU A 15 7.94 -0.01 -0.55
N VAL A 16 7.83 -0.95 -1.48
CA VAL A 16 6.87 -2.02 -1.35
C VAL A 16 7.23 -2.93 -0.18
N LYS A 17 8.49 -3.34 -0.10
CA LYS A 17 8.91 -4.25 0.94
C LYS A 17 8.76 -3.67 2.33
N GLU A 18 9.10 -2.40 2.47
CA GLU A 18 9.06 -1.78 3.79
C GLU A 18 7.66 -1.45 4.25
N ASN A 19 6.71 -1.45 3.34
CA ASN A 19 5.35 -1.05 3.67
C ASN A 19 4.31 -2.16 3.46
N TYR A 20 4.78 -3.36 3.16
CA TYR A 20 3.87 -4.48 2.96
C TYR A 20 3.00 -4.74 4.18
N HIS A 21 3.53 -4.47 5.35
CA HIS A 21 2.77 -4.67 6.58
C HIS A 21 1.49 -3.83 6.61
N LEU A 22 1.49 -2.69 5.92
CA LEU A 22 0.29 -1.87 5.84
C LEU A 22 -0.82 -2.58 5.08
N VAL A 23 -0.44 -3.31 4.03
CA VAL A 23 -1.43 -4.04 3.25
C VAL A 23 -2.15 -5.05 4.13
N LYS A 24 -1.40 -5.83 4.89
CA LYS A 24 -2.00 -6.84 5.73
C LYS A 24 -2.86 -6.22 6.82
N LYS A 25 -2.37 -5.15 7.43
CA LYS A 25 -3.11 -4.49 8.49
C LYS A 25 -4.45 -3.95 7.98
N ILE A 26 -4.42 -3.27 6.84
CA ILE A 26 -5.63 -2.68 6.30
C ILE A 26 -6.58 -3.76 5.79
N ALA A 27 -6.03 -4.79 5.14
CA ALA A 27 -6.87 -5.86 4.61
C ALA A 27 -7.61 -6.58 5.72
N TRP A 28 -6.90 -6.91 6.81
CA TRP A 28 -7.54 -7.58 7.92
C TRP A 28 -8.58 -6.70 8.59
N HIS A 29 -8.27 -5.43 8.73
CA HIS A 29 -9.19 -4.49 9.34
C HIS A 29 -10.49 -4.40 8.54
N LEU A 30 -10.37 -4.23 7.23
CA LEU A 30 -11.54 -4.08 6.39
C LEU A 30 -12.28 -5.40 6.21
N HIS A 31 -11.55 -6.51 6.19
CA HIS A 31 -12.17 -7.82 6.09
C HIS A 31 -13.11 -8.05 7.26
N GLY A 32 -12.72 -7.61 8.44
CA GLY A 32 -13.55 -7.81 9.62
C GLY A 32 -14.81 -6.97 9.63
N ARG A 33 -14.92 -6.02 8.71
CA ARG A 33 -16.08 -5.12 8.71
C ARG A 33 -17.09 -5.44 7.62
N VAL A 34 -16.79 -6.42 6.77
CA VAL A 34 -17.73 -6.75 5.70
C VAL A 34 -18.48 -8.01 6.07
N GLN A 35 -19.69 -8.10 5.54
CA GLN A 35 -20.53 -9.25 5.83
C GLN A 35 -20.46 -10.29 4.74
N ALA A 36 -19.86 -9.97 3.63
CA ALA A 36 -19.78 -10.90 2.52
C ALA A 36 -18.71 -11.95 2.78
N ILE A 37 -18.84 -13.09 2.12
CA ILE A 37 -17.83 -14.14 2.22
C ILE A 37 -16.72 -13.80 1.25
N ILE A 38 -15.67 -13.21 1.76
CA ILE A 38 -14.54 -12.78 0.96
C ILE A 38 -13.27 -13.27 1.62
N GLU A 39 -12.41 -13.92 0.84
CA GLU A 39 -11.17 -14.44 1.37
C GLU A 39 -10.21 -13.31 1.68
N ILE A 40 -9.55 -13.41 2.82
CA ILE A 40 -8.58 -12.38 3.21
C ILE A 40 -7.47 -12.27 2.17
N GLU A 41 -7.09 -13.39 1.56
CA GLU A 41 -6.05 -13.38 0.55
C GLU A 41 -6.41 -12.50 -0.64
N ASP A 42 -7.69 -12.47 -1.00
CA ASP A 42 -8.12 -11.62 -2.09
C ASP A 42 -7.94 -10.15 -1.74
N LEU A 43 -8.26 -9.79 -0.51
CA LEU A 43 -8.09 -8.40 -0.09
C LEU A 43 -6.63 -8.02 -0.02
N ILE A 44 -5.78 -8.94 0.39
CA ILE A 44 -4.35 -8.67 0.44
C ILE A 44 -3.83 -8.44 -0.97
N GLN A 45 -4.25 -9.25 -1.94
CA GLN A 45 -3.81 -9.06 -3.31
C GLN A 45 -4.27 -7.73 -3.87
N ILE A 46 -5.51 -7.36 -3.60
CA ILE A 46 -6.03 -6.08 -4.06
C ILE A 46 -5.24 -4.94 -3.39
N GLY A 47 -4.98 -5.08 -2.10
CA GLY A 47 -4.22 -4.07 -1.39
C GLY A 47 -2.81 -3.93 -1.91
N MET A 48 -2.21 -5.04 -2.35
CA MET A 48 -0.88 -4.98 -2.95
C MET A 48 -0.88 -4.14 -4.22
N LEU A 49 -1.93 -4.22 -5.00
CA LEU A 49 -2.02 -3.37 -6.19
C LEU A 49 -2.02 -1.90 -5.79
N GLY A 50 -2.70 -1.57 -4.70
CA GLY A 50 -2.70 -0.21 -4.20
C GLY A 50 -1.32 0.21 -3.74
N LEU A 51 -0.61 -0.67 -3.05
CA LEU A 51 0.73 -0.35 -2.56
C LEU A 51 1.70 -0.15 -3.73
N ILE A 52 1.65 -1.03 -4.72
CA ILE A 52 2.53 -0.93 -5.87
C ILE A 52 2.24 0.36 -6.65
N SER A 53 0.97 0.67 -6.83
CA SER A 53 0.59 1.89 -7.49
C SER A 53 1.10 3.10 -6.72
N ALA A 54 0.99 3.06 -5.40
CA ALA A 54 1.49 4.15 -4.58
C ALA A 54 3.00 4.32 -4.76
N ALA A 55 3.73 3.20 -4.78
CA ALA A 55 5.17 3.27 -4.92
C ALA A 55 5.57 3.82 -6.28
N GLN A 56 4.80 3.50 -7.30
CA GLN A 56 5.11 3.96 -8.66
C GLN A 56 4.81 5.44 -8.84
N ASN A 57 3.85 5.95 -8.09
CA ASN A 57 3.38 7.31 -8.31
C ASN A 57 3.73 8.30 -7.21
N TYR A 58 4.42 7.83 -6.20
CA TYR A 58 4.74 8.69 -5.08
C TYR A 58 5.76 9.75 -5.46
N LYS A 59 5.49 10.96 -5.04
CA LYS A 59 6.45 12.06 -5.18
C LYS A 59 6.67 12.65 -3.81
N PRO A 60 7.89 12.70 -3.34
CA PRO A 60 8.17 13.24 -2.02
C PRO A 60 7.63 14.64 -1.87
N GLN A 61 6.94 14.87 -0.76
CA GLN A 61 6.39 16.17 -0.47
C GLN A 61 6.59 16.47 0.98
N LYS A 62 6.51 17.74 1.31
CA LYS A 62 6.76 18.13 2.68
C LYS A 62 5.74 17.57 3.65
N ASP A 63 4.50 17.54 3.23
CA ASP A 63 3.42 17.23 4.15
C ASP A 63 2.93 15.80 4.12
N ALA A 64 3.51 14.98 3.29
CA ALA A 64 2.99 13.62 3.14
C ALA A 64 4.12 12.62 3.12
N THR A 65 4.05 11.66 4.03
CA THR A 65 5.00 10.56 4.00
C THR A 65 4.50 9.51 3.04
N PHE A 66 5.40 8.65 2.63
CA PHE A 66 4.98 7.56 1.77
C PHE A 66 3.96 6.67 2.48
N SER A 67 4.15 6.40 3.77
CA SER A 67 3.22 5.56 4.50
C SER A 67 1.80 6.11 4.47
N SER A 68 1.65 7.41 4.66
CA SER A 68 0.33 8.02 4.61
C SER A 68 -0.29 7.89 3.24
N TYR A 69 0.50 8.15 2.22
CA TYR A 69 0.00 8.06 0.85
C TYR A 69 -0.36 6.62 0.51
N ALA A 70 0.49 5.67 0.89
CA ALA A 70 0.24 4.27 0.63
C ALA A 70 -1.01 3.79 1.36
N ASN A 71 -1.17 4.21 2.62
CA ASN A 71 -2.34 3.84 3.39
C ASN A 71 -3.61 4.25 2.67
N PHE A 72 -3.64 5.46 2.16
CA PHE A 72 -4.77 5.97 1.43
C PHE A 72 -5.04 5.15 0.16
N ARG A 73 -3.99 4.85 -0.57
CA ARG A 73 -4.13 4.12 -1.82
C ARG A 73 -4.56 2.67 -1.60
N ILE A 74 -3.98 2.03 -0.61
CA ILE A 74 -4.31 0.64 -0.31
C ILE A 74 -5.78 0.55 0.10
N LYS A 75 -6.18 1.43 1.00
CA LYS A 75 -7.55 1.43 1.48
C LYS A 75 -8.53 1.69 0.34
N GLY A 76 -8.18 2.61 -0.54
CA GLY A 76 -9.03 2.93 -1.68
C GLY A 76 -9.25 1.74 -2.59
N GLU A 77 -8.19 0.99 -2.89
CA GLU A 77 -8.31 -0.17 -3.75
C GLU A 77 -9.20 -1.24 -3.13
N ILE A 78 -9.01 -1.49 -1.86
CA ILE A 78 -9.80 -2.52 -1.18
C ILE A 78 -11.26 -2.10 -1.10
N LEU A 79 -11.52 -0.85 -0.74
CA LEU A 79 -12.89 -0.38 -0.65
C LEU A 79 -13.59 -0.40 -2.00
N ASP A 80 -12.89 -0.07 -3.07
CA ASP A 80 -13.45 -0.16 -4.40
C ASP A 80 -13.82 -1.61 -4.75
N TYR A 81 -12.97 -2.54 -4.38
CA TYR A 81 -13.22 -3.94 -4.63
C TYR A 81 -14.45 -4.43 -3.85
N LEU A 82 -14.61 -3.94 -2.64
CA LEU A 82 -15.72 -4.37 -1.78
C LEU A 82 -17.04 -3.72 -2.14
N ARG A 83 -17.01 -2.67 -2.94
CA ARG A 83 -18.20 -1.92 -3.28
C ARG A 83 -19.17 -2.64 -4.25
#